data_aee247eb9ea477d467848ac8a73028ec
#
_entry.id   aee247eb9ea477d467848ac8a73028ec
#
_cell.length_a   1.000
_cell.length_b   1.000
_cell.length_c   1.000
_cell.angle_alpha   90.00
_cell.angle_beta   90.00
_cell.angle_gamma   90.00
#
_symmetry.space_group_name_H-M   'P 1'
#
loop_
_entity.id
_entity.type
_entity.pdbx_description
1 polymer ?
#
loop_
_entity_poly.entity_id
_entity_poly.type
_entity_poly.pdbx_seq_one_letter_code
_entity_poly.pdbx_strand_id
1 'polypeptide(L)'
;VRCMTRENTDTVKIMIDPGNYEEMLVIDIPNVTLVNASTTPSIALLNKGVDIDANAVRITSYYGHGYNYFSMGTDQKWNADVLRVNKENGYTTYSNTGSGTTNGSYWNATVVVSASGFRADNIIFENSFNQYISRKESEDVVQEWSTGGKGTRPTTYGSTDVQNKSFVERAAAIAFTASADRAILNKCRVIGRQDSFYGAEGARIAVYKGVLMGATDYLFGGMTLTCYQTDLAMNTSEASS
;
A
#
# COMPACT_ATOMS: atom_id res chain seq x y z
N VAL A 1 -13.01 -12.53 0.00
CA VAL A 1 -13.45 -11.60 1.06
C VAL A 1 -14.86 -11.08 0.77
N ARG A 2 -15.20 -10.66 -0.46
CA ARG A 2 -16.54 -10.14 -0.81
C ARG A 2 -17.70 -11.11 -0.55
N CYS A 3 -17.41 -12.41 -0.45
CA CYS A 3 -18.42 -13.44 -0.14
C CYS A 3 -18.67 -13.62 1.36
N MET A 4 -17.93 -12.92 2.21
CA MET A 4 -18.05 -13.00 3.66
C MET A 4 -19.02 -11.93 4.19
N THR A 5 -19.69 -12.21 5.28
CA THR A 5 -20.53 -11.22 5.96
C THR A 5 -19.67 -10.34 6.88
N ARG A 6 -20.07 -9.08 7.06
CA ARG A 6 -19.38 -8.13 7.98
C ARG A 6 -19.45 -8.53 9.46
N GLU A 7 -20.40 -9.38 9.80
CA GLU A 7 -20.63 -9.82 11.20
C GLU A 7 -19.91 -11.13 11.51
N ASN A 8 -19.02 -11.59 10.62
CA ASN A 8 -18.30 -12.83 10.84
C ASN A 8 -17.40 -12.70 12.09
N THR A 9 -17.65 -13.51 13.10
CA THR A 9 -16.86 -13.57 14.34
C THR A 9 -15.77 -14.63 14.26
N ASP A 10 -15.83 -15.52 13.28
CA ASP A 10 -14.84 -16.57 13.08
C ASP A 10 -13.58 -16.02 12.41
N THR A 11 -12.43 -16.58 12.73
CA THR A 11 -11.21 -16.26 12.03
C THR A 11 -11.20 -16.91 10.65
N VAL A 12 -11.03 -16.09 9.63
CA VAL A 12 -10.87 -16.58 8.24
C VAL A 12 -9.42 -16.48 7.85
N LYS A 13 -8.85 -17.60 7.49
CA LYS A 13 -7.47 -17.69 7.02
C LYS A 13 -7.44 -17.88 5.51
N ILE A 14 -6.81 -16.94 4.81
CA ILE A 14 -6.61 -16.97 3.36
C ILE A 14 -5.15 -17.29 3.10
N MET A 15 -4.91 -18.47 2.52
CA MET A 15 -3.58 -18.90 2.07
C MET A 15 -3.34 -18.34 0.67
N ILE A 16 -2.21 -17.66 0.50
CA ILE A 16 -1.84 -17.00 -0.77
C ILE A 16 -0.56 -17.68 -1.27
N ASP A 17 -0.63 -18.21 -2.48
CA ASP A 17 0.55 -18.79 -3.13
C ASP A 17 1.61 -17.73 -3.41
N PRO A 18 2.90 -18.08 -3.40
CA PRO A 18 3.96 -17.15 -3.78
C PRO A 18 3.71 -16.50 -5.14
N GLY A 19 3.90 -15.19 -5.19
CA GLY A 19 3.66 -14.42 -6.42
C GLY A 19 3.59 -12.92 -6.18
N ASN A 20 3.54 -12.20 -7.29
CA ASN A 20 3.36 -10.75 -7.33
C ASN A 20 1.93 -10.40 -7.73
N TYR A 21 1.16 -9.87 -6.80
CA TYR A 21 -0.25 -9.51 -6.96
C TYR A 21 -0.37 -7.99 -7.06
N GLU A 22 -0.53 -7.52 -8.28
CA GLU A 22 -0.64 -6.09 -8.57
C GLU A 22 -2.10 -5.67 -8.57
N GLU A 23 -2.62 -5.41 -7.36
CA GLU A 23 -4.02 -5.05 -7.12
C GLU A 23 -4.19 -4.30 -5.80
N MET A 24 -5.23 -3.47 -5.71
CA MET A 24 -5.63 -2.83 -4.48
C MET A 24 -6.61 -3.71 -3.71
N LEU A 25 -6.43 -3.80 -2.39
CA LEU A 25 -7.28 -4.59 -1.51
C LEU A 25 -7.99 -3.73 -0.47
N VAL A 26 -9.22 -4.09 -0.17
CA VAL A 26 -9.97 -3.59 0.97
C VAL A 26 -10.34 -4.74 1.88
N ILE A 27 -9.91 -4.68 3.13
CA ILE A 27 -10.20 -5.67 4.18
C ILE A 27 -11.20 -5.03 5.15
N ASP A 28 -12.49 -5.23 4.87
CA ASP A 28 -13.60 -4.67 5.65
C ASP A 28 -14.37 -5.72 6.47
N ILE A 29 -13.86 -6.94 6.52
CA ILE A 29 -14.38 -8.06 7.30
C ILE A 29 -13.46 -8.29 8.50
N PRO A 30 -13.99 -8.42 9.73
CA PRO A 30 -13.17 -8.68 10.90
C PRO A 30 -12.51 -10.07 10.88
N ASN A 31 -11.42 -10.20 11.63
CA ASN A 31 -10.71 -11.46 11.89
C ASN A 31 -10.21 -12.19 10.63
N VAL A 32 -9.84 -11.43 9.60
CA VAL A 32 -9.18 -11.98 8.40
C VAL A 32 -7.69 -12.11 8.63
N THR A 33 -7.13 -13.26 8.28
CA THR A 33 -5.69 -13.53 8.28
C THR A 33 -5.23 -13.86 6.86
N LEU A 34 -4.27 -13.09 6.34
CA LEU A 34 -3.57 -13.38 5.08
C LEU A 34 -2.26 -14.10 5.39
N VAL A 35 -1.97 -15.20 4.71
CA VAL A 35 -0.78 -16.01 4.98
C VAL A 35 -0.10 -16.41 3.68
N ASN A 36 1.21 -16.20 3.60
CA ASN A 36 2.03 -16.80 2.54
C ASN A 36 1.98 -18.33 2.65
N ALA A 37 1.54 -19.03 1.60
CA ALA A 37 1.35 -20.47 1.59
C ALA A 37 2.65 -21.29 1.44
N SER A 38 3.78 -20.62 1.14
CA SER A 38 5.07 -21.30 1.03
C SER A 38 5.47 -21.97 2.35
N THR A 39 6.10 -23.13 2.27
CA THR A 39 6.71 -23.82 3.43
C THR A 39 8.00 -23.13 3.91
N THR A 40 8.61 -22.31 3.03
CA THR A 40 9.80 -21.51 3.32
C THR A 40 9.56 -20.04 2.93
N PRO A 41 8.60 -19.37 3.59
CA PRO A 41 8.16 -18.04 3.16
C PRO A 41 9.29 -17.01 3.26
N SER A 42 9.36 -16.13 2.28
CA SER A 42 10.33 -15.06 2.17
C SER A 42 9.64 -13.69 2.05
N ILE A 43 10.32 -12.64 2.48
CA ILE A 43 9.96 -11.25 2.26
C ILE A 43 11.12 -10.49 1.58
N ALA A 44 12.00 -11.21 0.89
CA ALA A 44 13.17 -10.62 0.25
C ALA A 44 12.79 -9.96 -1.08
N LEU A 45 13.41 -8.81 -1.32
CA LEU A 45 13.34 -8.06 -2.57
C LEU A 45 14.62 -8.33 -3.37
N LEU A 46 14.47 -8.40 -4.69
CA LEU A 46 15.55 -8.61 -5.66
C LEU A 46 15.53 -7.46 -6.69
N ASN A 47 16.64 -7.28 -7.42
CA ASN A 47 16.74 -6.30 -8.50
C ASN A 47 16.22 -4.90 -8.10
N LYS A 48 16.72 -4.33 -7.02
CA LYS A 48 16.28 -3.03 -6.48
C LYS A 48 14.76 -2.99 -6.17
N GLY A 49 14.15 -4.12 -5.89
CA GLY A 49 12.72 -4.22 -5.56
C GLY A 49 11.81 -4.52 -6.75
N VAL A 50 12.33 -4.55 -7.98
CA VAL A 50 11.51 -4.94 -9.15
C VAL A 50 11.01 -6.38 -9.00
N ASP A 51 11.89 -7.27 -8.58
CA ASP A 51 11.58 -8.67 -8.37
C ASP A 51 11.50 -9.02 -6.87
N ILE A 52 10.94 -10.18 -6.61
CA ILE A 52 10.83 -10.77 -5.26
C ILE A 52 11.39 -12.19 -5.27
N ASP A 53 11.73 -12.70 -4.09
CA ASP A 53 12.10 -14.10 -3.92
C ASP A 53 10.97 -15.03 -4.38
N ALA A 54 11.33 -16.20 -4.91
CA ALA A 54 10.38 -17.18 -5.45
C ALA A 54 9.36 -17.69 -4.40
N ASN A 55 9.67 -17.58 -3.12
CA ASN A 55 8.79 -17.95 -2.01
C ASN A 55 8.09 -16.76 -1.37
N ALA A 56 8.15 -15.58 -1.99
CA ALA A 56 7.52 -14.37 -1.46
C ALA A 56 6.11 -14.15 -2.04
N VAL A 57 5.25 -13.57 -1.22
CA VAL A 57 3.96 -13.00 -1.64
C VAL A 57 4.07 -11.50 -1.55
N ARG A 58 3.90 -10.80 -2.66
CA ARG A 58 3.81 -9.33 -2.70
C ARG A 58 2.45 -8.88 -3.20
N ILE A 59 1.84 -7.97 -2.43
CA ILE A 59 0.64 -7.22 -2.80
C ILE A 59 1.09 -5.80 -3.06
N THR A 60 0.90 -5.31 -4.29
CA THR A 60 1.45 -4.03 -4.75
C THR A 60 0.46 -3.26 -5.61
N SER A 61 0.62 -1.96 -5.66
CA SER A 61 -0.02 -1.06 -6.62
C SER A 61 0.93 0.10 -6.94
N TYR A 62 0.55 0.94 -7.91
CA TYR A 62 1.42 2.01 -8.42
C TYR A 62 0.79 3.40 -8.32
N TYR A 63 -0.21 3.58 -7.48
CA TYR A 63 -0.96 4.83 -7.43
C TYR A 63 -0.30 5.86 -6.52
N GLY A 64 0.20 6.93 -7.13
CA GLY A 64 0.75 8.10 -6.45
C GLY A 64 -0.26 9.26 -6.41
N HIS A 65 -0.27 9.97 -5.30
CA HIS A 65 -1.06 11.18 -5.14
C HIS A 65 -0.61 12.27 -6.13
N GLY A 66 -1.52 12.96 -6.75
CA GLY A 66 -1.21 14.02 -7.71
C GLY A 66 -0.99 13.55 -9.15
N TYR A 67 -1.25 12.29 -9.45
CA TYR A 67 -1.21 11.72 -10.80
C TYR A 67 -2.58 11.27 -11.26
N ASN A 68 -2.82 11.30 -12.56
CA ASN A 68 -4.01 10.77 -13.23
C ASN A 68 -3.69 9.40 -13.82
N TYR A 69 -4.64 8.48 -13.71
CA TYR A 69 -4.52 7.10 -14.17
C TYR A 69 -5.69 6.78 -15.09
N PHE A 70 -5.46 6.78 -16.40
CA PHE A 70 -6.51 6.77 -17.41
C PHE A 70 -7.13 5.39 -17.67
N SER A 71 -6.54 4.33 -17.16
CA SER A 71 -7.11 2.98 -17.22
C SER A 71 -8.06 2.66 -16.07
N MET A 72 -8.19 3.53 -15.09
CA MET A 72 -8.93 3.28 -13.85
C MET A 72 -10.37 3.81 -13.89
N GLY A 73 -11.30 3.14 -14.53
CA GLY A 73 -12.72 3.46 -14.42
C GLY A 73 -13.13 4.89 -14.83
N THR A 74 -14.30 5.35 -14.38
CA THR A 74 -14.89 6.62 -14.82
C THR A 74 -14.21 7.87 -14.27
N ASP A 75 -13.64 7.78 -13.08
CA ASP A 75 -12.88 8.85 -12.44
C ASP A 75 -11.38 8.77 -12.72
N GLN A 76 -10.98 7.70 -13.35
CA GLN A 76 -9.63 7.46 -13.85
C GLN A 76 -8.53 7.47 -12.77
N LYS A 77 -8.89 7.35 -11.49
CA LYS A 77 -7.94 7.39 -10.38
C LYS A 77 -8.12 6.32 -9.34
N TRP A 78 -9.35 5.95 -9.09
CA TRP A 78 -9.69 5.19 -7.90
C TRP A 78 -10.38 3.89 -8.24
N ASN A 79 -10.00 2.88 -7.55
CA ASN A 79 -10.84 1.71 -7.51
C ASN A 79 -12.06 1.98 -6.61
N ALA A 80 -13.19 1.39 -6.98
CA ALA A 80 -14.47 1.65 -6.30
C ALA A 80 -14.45 1.27 -4.81
N ASP A 81 -13.66 0.26 -4.43
CA ASP A 81 -13.57 -0.17 -3.03
C ASP A 81 -12.80 0.86 -2.19
N VAL A 82 -11.75 1.48 -2.75
CA VAL A 82 -11.02 2.56 -2.08
C VAL A 82 -11.89 3.79 -1.91
N LEU A 83 -12.67 4.17 -2.92
CA LEU A 83 -13.65 5.25 -2.82
C LEU A 83 -14.68 4.99 -1.72
N ARG A 84 -15.19 3.77 -1.65
CA ARG A 84 -16.15 3.36 -0.63
C ARG A 84 -15.56 3.49 0.77
N VAL A 85 -14.35 2.99 0.99
CA VAL A 85 -13.68 3.06 2.30
C VAL A 85 -13.39 4.50 2.69
N ASN A 86 -12.92 5.32 1.77
CA ASN A 86 -12.71 6.75 2.02
C ASN A 86 -14.01 7.44 2.45
N LYS A 87 -15.12 7.14 1.78
CA LYS A 87 -16.44 7.66 2.13
C LYS A 87 -16.90 7.20 3.50
N GLU A 88 -16.73 5.93 3.83
CA GLU A 88 -17.05 5.35 5.13
C GLU A 88 -16.24 5.99 6.27
N ASN A 89 -15.05 6.48 5.98
CA ASN A 89 -14.21 7.23 6.93
C ASN A 89 -14.51 8.75 6.98
N GLY A 90 -15.60 9.19 6.39
CA GLY A 90 -16.05 10.59 6.45
C GLY A 90 -15.51 11.49 5.34
N TYR A 91 -14.74 10.97 4.39
CA TYR A 91 -14.32 11.71 3.21
C TYR A 91 -15.42 11.70 2.16
N THR A 92 -16.31 12.67 2.24
CA THR A 92 -17.50 12.73 1.37
C THR A 92 -17.26 13.48 0.08
N THR A 93 -16.20 14.27 -0.01
CA THR A 93 -15.85 15.06 -1.18
C THR A 93 -14.76 14.33 -1.96
N TYR A 94 -15.05 14.08 -3.22
CA TYR A 94 -14.11 13.46 -4.14
C TYR A 94 -14.13 14.22 -5.47
N SER A 95 -12.96 14.46 -6.02
CA SER A 95 -12.79 15.02 -7.35
C SER A 95 -11.70 14.21 -8.07
N ASN A 96 -11.95 13.85 -9.30
CA ASN A 96 -11.03 13.09 -10.13
C ASN A 96 -9.87 13.93 -10.71
N THR A 97 -9.76 15.19 -10.34
CA THR A 97 -8.72 16.09 -10.80
C THR A 97 -7.59 16.28 -9.78
N GLY A 98 -6.89 15.25 -9.42
CA GLY A 98 -5.77 15.36 -8.49
C GLY A 98 -6.15 15.49 -7.02
N SER A 99 -7.39 15.31 -6.70
CA SER A 99 -7.96 15.63 -5.40
C SER A 99 -7.76 14.59 -4.32
N GLY A 100 -6.81 13.69 -4.47
CA GLY A 100 -6.40 12.84 -3.38
C GLY A 100 -6.13 13.62 -2.10
N THR A 101 -5.70 14.87 -2.20
CA THR A 101 -5.52 15.80 -1.08
C THR A 101 -6.77 16.00 -0.23
N THR A 102 -7.96 15.94 -0.81
CA THR A 102 -9.22 16.13 -0.09
C THR A 102 -9.66 14.89 0.66
N ASN A 103 -9.13 13.73 0.28
CA ASN A 103 -9.48 12.43 0.85
C ASN A 103 -8.39 11.90 1.80
N GLY A 104 -7.46 12.75 2.21
CA GLY A 104 -6.34 12.35 3.05
C GLY A 104 -5.20 11.68 2.27
N SER A 105 -4.12 11.36 2.98
CA SER A 105 -2.90 10.88 2.35
C SER A 105 -2.93 9.38 2.01
N TYR A 106 -3.89 8.64 2.50
CA TYR A 106 -3.95 7.18 2.36
C TYR A 106 -4.98 6.68 1.33
N TRP A 107 -5.61 7.59 0.59
CA TRP A 107 -6.63 7.21 -0.38
C TRP A 107 -6.16 6.24 -1.48
N ASN A 108 -4.88 6.30 -1.79
CA ASN A 108 -4.22 5.49 -2.81
C ASN A 108 -3.48 4.27 -2.21
N ALA A 109 -3.76 3.93 -0.97
CA ALA A 109 -3.11 2.80 -0.33
C ALA A 109 -3.37 1.50 -1.09
N THR A 110 -2.31 0.71 -1.29
CA THR A 110 -2.43 -0.61 -1.91
C THR A 110 -3.37 -1.51 -1.11
N VAL A 111 -3.27 -1.47 0.21
CA VAL A 111 -4.18 -2.23 1.08
C VAL A 111 -4.80 -1.29 2.10
N VAL A 112 -6.13 -1.29 2.17
CA VAL A 112 -6.89 -0.59 3.19
C VAL A 112 -7.54 -1.60 4.13
N VAL A 113 -7.22 -1.49 5.42
CA VAL A 113 -7.82 -2.30 6.48
C VAL A 113 -8.81 -1.45 7.24
N SER A 114 -10.09 -1.81 7.22
CA SER A 114 -11.18 -1.11 7.90
C SER A 114 -11.98 -1.99 8.86
N ALA A 115 -11.40 -3.12 9.27
CA ALA A 115 -12.01 -4.04 10.23
C ALA A 115 -11.01 -4.48 11.30
N SER A 116 -11.52 -4.84 12.47
CA SER A 116 -10.69 -5.28 13.59
C SER A 116 -10.19 -6.73 13.44
N GLY A 117 -9.09 -7.05 14.12
CA GLY A 117 -8.54 -8.41 14.16
C GLY A 117 -7.86 -8.85 12.87
N PHE A 118 -7.46 -7.92 12.00
CA PHE A 118 -6.67 -8.24 10.82
C PHE A 118 -5.29 -8.80 11.19
N ARG A 119 -4.86 -9.81 10.46
CA ARG A 119 -3.52 -10.36 10.58
C ARG A 119 -2.92 -10.64 9.20
N ALA A 120 -1.61 -10.45 9.08
CA ALA A 120 -0.84 -10.90 7.93
C ALA A 120 0.43 -11.60 8.39
N ASP A 121 0.77 -12.73 7.74
CA ASP A 121 1.96 -13.53 8.03
C ASP A 121 2.81 -13.68 6.74
N ASN A 122 4.05 -13.17 6.77
CA ASN A 122 5.04 -13.28 5.70
C ASN A 122 4.56 -12.68 4.36
N ILE A 123 3.98 -11.49 4.37
CA ILE A 123 3.49 -10.77 3.21
C ILE A 123 4.32 -9.50 3.00
N ILE A 124 4.59 -9.16 1.74
CA ILE A 124 5.13 -7.87 1.33
C ILE A 124 3.95 -6.98 0.90
N PHE A 125 3.76 -5.87 1.57
CA PHE A 125 2.85 -4.79 1.19
C PHE A 125 3.66 -3.66 0.58
N GLU A 126 3.35 -3.27 -0.64
CA GLU A 126 4.13 -2.29 -1.38
C GLU A 126 3.22 -1.29 -2.10
N ASN A 127 3.69 -0.04 -2.19
CA ASN A 127 3.29 0.84 -3.27
C ASN A 127 4.52 1.11 -4.13
N SER A 128 4.48 0.68 -5.39
CA SER A 128 5.63 0.72 -6.30
C SER A 128 5.87 2.09 -6.92
N PHE A 129 4.99 3.08 -6.68
CA PHE A 129 5.00 4.38 -7.37
C PHE A 129 6.40 5.02 -7.44
N ASN A 130 7.15 5.02 -6.34
CA ASN A 130 8.51 5.58 -6.29
C ASN A 130 9.60 4.50 -6.22
N GLN A 131 9.28 3.26 -6.57
CA GLN A 131 10.22 2.14 -6.52
C GLN A 131 10.67 1.72 -7.91
N TYR A 132 9.73 1.42 -8.78
CA TYR A 132 9.94 0.98 -10.15
C TYR A 132 8.65 1.11 -10.94
N ILE A 133 8.73 1.02 -12.25
CA ILE A 133 7.54 0.94 -13.10
C ILE A 133 7.03 -0.49 -13.11
N SER A 134 5.85 -0.72 -12.55
CA SER A 134 5.23 -2.03 -12.50
C SER A 134 4.66 -2.45 -13.87
N ARG A 135 4.23 -3.71 -13.98
CA ARG A 135 3.66 -4.20 -15.25
C ARG A 135 2.40 -3.43 -15.61
N LYS A 136 1.46 -3.30 -14.70
CA LYS A 136 0.22 -2.56 -14.97
C LYS A 136 0.47 -1.07 -15.18
N GLU A 137 1.40 -0.47 -14.46
CA GLU A 137 1.79 0.92 -14.69
C GLU A 137 2.35 1.13 -16.09
N SER A 138 3.14 0.19 -16.61
CA SER A 138 3.70 0.28 -17.96
C SER A 138 2.64 0.22 -19.08
N GLU A 139 1.47 -0.32 -18.77
CA GLU A 139 0.32 -0.44 -19.67
C GLU A 139 -0.68 0.72 -19.48
N ASP A 140 -0.51 1.52 -18.43
CA ASP A 140 -1.38 2.65 -18.11
C ASP A 140 -0.84 3.97 -18.68
N VAL A 141 -1.73 4.94 -18.83
CA VAL A 141 -1.35 6.33 -19.11
C VAL A 141 -1.35 7.09 -17.79
N VAL A 142 -0.16 7.30 -17.24
CA VAL A 142 0.05 7.98 -15.97
C VAL A 142 0.57 9.39 -16.22
N GLN A 143 -0.20 10.40 -15.84
CA GLN A 143 0.14 11.81 -16.08
C GLN A 143 0.06 12.60 -14.77
N GLU A 144 1.03 13.48 -14.56
CA GLU A 144 0.93 14.49 -13.53
C GLU A 144 -0.28 15.40 -13.80
N TRP A 145 -1.13 15.59 -12.79
CA TRP A 145 -2.35 16.38 -12.96
C TRP A 145 -2.11 17.87 -12.87
N SER A 146 -1.01 18.30 -12.30
CA SER A 146 -0.60 19.70 -12.18
C SER A 146 0.70 19.95 -12.94
N THR A 147 0.88 21.18 -13.40
CA THR A 147 2.10 21.63 -14.07
C THR A 147 3.28 21.83 -13.11
N GLY A 148 3.42 20.98 -12.12
CA GLY A 148 4.38 21.14 -11.02
C GLY A 148 5.84 20.89 -11.37
N GLY A 149 6.17 20.51 -12.60
CA GLY A 149 7.56 20.37 -13.05
C GLY A 149 8.26 19.10 -12.58
N LYS A 150 7.53 18.10 -12.09
CA LYS A 150 8.10 16.81 -11.64
C LYS A 150 8.56 15.93 -12.79
N GLY A 151 8.16 16.26 -13.99
CA GLY A 151 8.53 15.58 -15.22
C GLY A 151 7.66 14.37 -15.56
N THR A 152 7.89 13.84 -16.75
CA THR A 152 7.17 12.65 -17.24
C THR A 152 7.73 11.39 -16.59
N ARG A 153 6.86 10.55 -16.08
CA ARG A 153 7.25 9.25 -15.54
C ARG A 153 7.74 8.33 -16.65
N PRO A 154 8.75 7.48 -16.39
CA PRO A 154 9.11 6.40 -17.29
C PRO A 154 7.91 5.48 -17.54
N THR A 155 7.87 4.84 -18.71
CA THR A 155 6.81 3.90 -19.10
C THR A 155 7.31 2.47 -19.31
N THR A 156 8.62 2.26 -19.19
CA THR A 156 9.22 0.95 -19.41
C THR A 156 9.13 0.10 -18.14
N TYR A 157 8.52 -1.07 -18.23
CA TYR A 157 8.45 -2.04 -17.13
C TYR A 157 9.84 -2.29 -16.52
N GLY A 158 9.91 -2.33 -15.21
CA GLY A 158 11.14 -2.59 -14.47
C GLY A 158 12.10 -1.40 -14.39
N SER A 159 11.80 -0.25 -15.00
CA SER A 159 12.62 0.96 -14.83
C SER A 159 12.63 1.38 -13.36
N THR A 160 13.85 1.56 -12.82
CA THR A 160 14.08 2.07 -11.47
C THR A 160 14.48 3.55 -11.46
N ASP A 161 14.39 4.24 -12.60
CA ASP A 161 14.74 5.67 -12.71
C ASP A 161 13.90 6.56 -11.79
N VAL A 162 12.72 6.09 -11.41
CA VAL A 162 11.85 6.77 -10.42
C VAL A 162 12.49 6.85 -9.04
N GLN A 163 13.47 6.00 -8.73
CA GLN A 163 14.19 6.05 -7.45
C GLN A 163 15.14 7.25 -7.35
N ASN A 164 15.63 7.73 -8.48
CA ASN A 164 16.60 8.83 -8.55
C ASN A 164 15.92 10.18 -8.83
N LYS A 165 14.64 10.17 -9.14
CA LYS A 165 13.86 11.38 -9.38
C LYS A 165 12.97 11.64 -8.17
N SER A 166 12.93 12.86 -7.72
CA SER A 166 12.04 13.28 -6.64
C SER A 166 10.60 13.39 -7.16
N PHE A 167 10.00 12.26 -7.51
CA PHE A 167 8.56 12.18 -7.59
C PHE A 167 8.02 12.10 -6.15
N VAL A 168 8.18 13.19 -5.39
CA VAL A 168 7.78 13.25 -3.98
C VAL A 168 6.27 13.26 -3.90
N GLU A 169 5.69 12.08 -4.01
CA GLU A 169 4.25 11.89 -3.91
C GLU A 169 3.92 10.84 -2.87
N ARG A 170 2.85 11.11 -2.14
CA ARG A 170 2.27 10.20 -1.16
C ARG A 170 1.81 8.94 -1.88
N ALA A 171 2.24 7.80 -1.42
CA ALA A 171 1.97 6.51 -2.05
C ALA A 171 1.96 5.41 -0.99
N ALA A 172 0.84 5.28 -0.29
CA ALA A 172 0.73 4.37 0.84
C ALA A 172 0.72 2.90 0.39
N ALA A 173 1.50 2.08 1.06
CA ALA A 173 1.49 0.63 0.88
C ALA A 173 0.34 -0.02 1.67
N ILE A 174 0.11 0.45 2.90
CA ILE A 174 -0.97 -0.04 3.74
C ILE A 174 -1.55 1.08 4.61
N ALA A 175 -2.86 1.07 4.76
CA ALA A 175 -3.59 2.03 5.58
C ALA A 175 -4.56 1.31 6.52
N PHE A 176 -4.56 1.71 7.79
CA PHE A 176 -5.47 1.22 8.81
C PHE A 176 -6.41 2.35 9.22
N THR A 177 -7.70 2.16 8.99
CA THR A 177 -8.72 3.13 9.37
C THR A 177 -9.02 3.08 10.87
N ALA A 178 -9.80 4.02 11.40
CA ALA A 178 -10.19 4.06 12.80
C ALA A 178 -10.89 2.77 13.30
N SER A 179 -11.48 2.00 12.39
CA SER A 179 -12.13 0.72 12.70
C SER A 179 -11.17 -0.47 12.73
N ALA A 180 -9.93 -0.27 12.29
CA ALA A 180 -8.92 -1.32 12.21
C ALA A 180 -8.19 -1.47 13.56
N ASP A 181 -8.81 -2.13 14.50
CA ASP A 181 -8.22 -2.37 15.81
C ASP A 181 -7.60 -3.75 15.94
N ARG A 182 -6.53 -3.87 16.73
CA ARG A 182 -5.81 -5.14 17.01
C ARG A 182 -5.29 -5.82 15.75
N ALA A 183 -4.72 -5.03 14.84
CA ALA A 183 -4.06 -5.55 13.65
C ALA A 183 -2.66 -6.09 13.98
N ILE A 184 -2.25 -7.18 13.33
CA ILE A 184 -0.95 -7.81 13.51
C ILE A 184 -0.29 -8.05 12.16
N LEU A 185 0.91 -7.50 11.97
CA LEU A 185 1.80 -7.83 10.86
C LEU A 185 2.97 -8.66 11.39
N ASN A 186 2.97 -9.96 11.08
CA ASN A 186 3.99 -10.88 11.55
C ASN A 186 4.94 -11.27 10.41
N LYS A 187 6.22 -10.94 10.55
CA LYS A 187 7.26 -11.17 9.53
C LYS A 187 6.86 -10.59 8.16
N CYS A 188 6.19 -9.44 8.16
CA CYS A 188 5.80 -8.73 6.96
C CYS A 188 6.83 -7.66 6.61
N ARG A 189 6.89 -7.30 5.34
CA ARG A 189 7.58 -6.10 4.86
C ARG A 189 6.55 -5.10 4.36
N VAL A 190 6.67 -3.86 4.82
CA VAL A 190 5.93 -2.73 4.25
C VAL A 190 6.95 -1.82 3.58
N ILE A 191 6.74 -1.51 2.30
CA ILE A 191 7.66 -0.70 1.51
C ILE A 191 6.93 0.33 0.67
N GLY A 192 7.42 1.52 0.74
CA GLY A 192 7.06 2.68 -0.06
C GLY A 192 8.14 3.73 0.09
N ARG A 193 7.81 4.98 -0.18
CA ARG A 193 8.69 6.11 0.13
C ARG A 193 7.97 7.13 0.99
N GLN A 194 7.16 8.00 0.42
CA GLN A 194 6.39 8.96 1.19
C GLN A 194 5.05 8.35 1.61
N ASP A 195 4.65 8.56 2.87
CA ASP A 195 3.35 8.17 3.43
C ASP A 195 3.07 6.65 3.37
N SER A 196 4.09 5.80 3.55
CA SER A 196 4.01 4.37 3.24
C SER A 196 3.07 3.59 4.15
N PHE A 197 3.03 3.92 5.44
CA PHE A 197 2.26 3.23 6.46
C PHE A 197 1.39 4.22 7.23
N TYR A 198 0.09 4.14 7.04
CA TYR A 198 -0.88 4.98 7.72
C TYR A 198 -1.66 4.21 8.78
N GLY A 199 -1.90 4.84 9.94
CA GLY A 199 -2.86 4.36 10.92
C GLY A 199 -3.67 5.50 11.52
N ALA A 200 -4.99 5.42 11.41
CA ALA A 200 -5.89 6.42 11.98
C ALA A 200 -5.88 6.39 13.51
N GLU A 201 -6.32 7.47 14.14
CA GLU A 201 -6.57 7.52 15.58
C GLU A 201 -7.55 6.41 15.98
N GLY A 202 -7.22 5.68 17.05
CA GLY A 202 -7.99 4.52 17.53
C GLY A 202 -7.49 3.16 17.01
N ALA A 203 -6.77 3.12 15.88
CA ALA A 203 -6.16 1.89 15.41
C ALA A 203 -5.00 1.46 16.31
N ARG A 204 -5.00 0.18 16.75
CA ARG A 204 -3.88 -0.45 17.45
C ARG A 204 -3.26 -1.52 16.59
N ILE A 205 -1.96 -1.38 16.32
CA ILE A 205 -1.23 -2.20 15.35
C ILE A 205 0.03 -2.74 16.00
N ALA A 206 0.31 -4.02 15.81
CA ALA A 206 1.56 -4.64 16.21
C ALA A 206 2.31 -5.15 14.98
N VAL A 207 3.60 -4.81 14.89
CA VAL A 207 4.52 -5.36 13.87
C VAL A 207 5.55 -6.20 14.60
N TYR A 208 5.62 -7.48 14.22
CA TYR A 208 6.46 -8.46 14.86
C TYR A 208 7.44 -9.06 13.85
N LYS A 209 8.73 -8.92 14.09
CA LYS A 209 9.83 -9.46 13.25
C LYS A 209 9.68 -9.08 11.77
N GLY A 210 9.25 -7.86 11.51
CA GLY A 210 9.01 -7.34 10.17
C GLY A 210 10.06 -6.31 9.74
N VAL A 211 9.77 -5.68 8.60
CA VAL A 211 10.55 -4.58 8.05
C VAL A 211 9.58 -3.47 7.63
N LEU A 212 9.76 -2.27 8.14
CA LEU A 212 9.03 -1.07 7.69
C LEU A 212 10.04 -0.16 6.97
N MET A 213 9.80 0.08 5.68
CA MET A 213 10.71 0.83 4.82
C MET A 213 10.02 2.03 4.19
N GLY A 214 10.65 3.18 4.29
CA GLY A 214 10.17 4.39 3.65
C GLY A 214 11.08 5.58 3.87
N ALA A 215 10.61 6.76 3.46
CA ALA A 215 11.35 8.02 3.61
C ALA A 215 10.49 9.04 4.36
N THR A 216 9.98 10.04 3.66
CA THR A 216 9.18 11.11 4.26
C THR A 216 7.87 10.57 4.80
N ASP A 217 7.58 10.85 6.07
CA ASP A 217 6.33 10.49 6.76
C ASP A 217 5.92 9.02 6.56
N TYR A 218 6.90 8.11 6.45
CA TYR A 218 6.60 6.71 6.12
C TYR A 218 5.85 5.96 7.21
N LEU A 219 5.83 6.48 8.44
CA LEU A 219 4.97 6.08 9.54
C LEU A 219 4.18 7.30 10.00
N PHE A 220 2.89 7.35 9.74
CA PHE A 220 2.10 8.53 10.06
C PHE A 220 0.66 8.21 10.47
N GLY A 221 0.01 9.20 11.11
CA GLY A 221 -1.35 9.10 11.64
C GLY A 221 -1.40 9.06 13.17
N GLY A 222 -2.59 8.84 13.72
CA GLY A 222 -2.86 8.86 15.17
C GLY A 222 -2.87 7.48 15.83
N MET A 223 -2.38 6.45 15.17
CA MET A 223 -2.40 5.06 15.63
C MET A 223 -1.52 4.81 16.86
N THR A 224 -1.84 3.74 17.60
CA THR A 224 -0.91 3.11 18.54
C THR A 224 -0.16 2.01 17.80
N LEU A 225 1.14 2.20 17.57
CA LEU A 225 2.01 1.23 16.87
C LEU A 225 3.02 0.62 17.83
N THR A 226 3.06 -0.71 17.90
CA THR A 226 4.06 -1.46 18.66
C THR A 226 4.93 -2.26 17.69
N CYS A 227 6.24 -2.02 17.70
CA CYS A 227 7.22 -2.77 16.92
C CYS A 227 8.04 -3.66 17.82
N TYR A 228 8.14 -4.97 17.51
CA TYR A 228 8.97 -5.91 18.22
C TYR A 228 9.90 -6.64 17.26
N GLN A 229 11.22 -6.54 17.48
CA GLN A 229 12.24 -7.09 16.59
C GLN A 229 11.99 -6.74 15.12
N THR A 230 11.62 -5.48 14.87
CA THR A 230 11.23 -4.95 13.56
C THR A 230 12.26 -3.95 13.10
N ASP A 231 12.74 -4.12 11.87
CA ASP A 231 13.66 -3.18 11.26
C ASP A 231 12.90 -1.95 10.75
N LEU A 232 13.33 -0.78 11.15
CA LEU A 232 12.89 0.51 10.61
C LEU A 232 13.97 0.99 9.64
N ALA A 233 13.70 0.89 8.34
CA ALA A 233 14.69 1.13 7.30
C ALA A 233 14.36 2.37 6.48
N MET A 234 15.37 3.17 6.19
CA MET A 234 15.25 4.28 5.27
C MET A 234 15.26 3.79 3.82
N ASN A 235 14.33 4.29 3.03
CA ASN A 235 14.20 4.02 1.59
C ASN A 235 14.25 5.35 0.84
N THR A 236 15.40 6.01 0.91
CA THR A 236 15.62 7.33 0.29
C THR A 236 16.22 7.18 -1.09
N SER A 237 15.96 8.15 -1.97
CA SER A 237 16.70 8.34 -3.20
C SER A 237 17.84 9.35 -3.00
N GLU A 238 18.89 9.26 -3.82
CA GLU A 238 19.96 10.26 -3.83
C GLU A 238 19.44 11.68 -4.12
N ALA A 239 18.33 11.78 -4.84
CA ALA A 239 17.67 13.05 -5.14
C ALA A 239 16.92 13.67 -3.95
N SER A 240 16.79 12.95 -2.84
CA SER A 240 16.08 13.40 -1.63
C SER A 240 17.01 13.82 -0.49
N SER A 241 18.31 13.86 -0.73
CA SER A 241 19.32 14.27 0.26
C SER A 241 19.58 15.76 0.23
#